data_71a27ff1ccfd7faa2d795464aba9f4f9
#
_entry.id   71a27ff1ccfd7faa2d795464aba9f4f9
#
_cell.length_a   1.000
_cell.length_b   1.000
_cell.length_c   1.000
_cell.angle_alpha   90.00
_cell.angle_beta   90.00
_cell.angle_gamma   90.00
#
_symmetry.space_group_name_H-M   'P 1'
#
loop_
_entity.id
_entity.type
_entity.pdbx_description
1 polymer ?
#
loop_
_entity_poly.entity_id
_entity_poly.type
_entity_poly.pdbx_seq_one_letter_code
_entity_poly.pdbx_strand_id
1 'polypeptide(L)'
;MIALADCNNFYASCERVFQPWLQNVPIVVLSNNDGCVIARSNEAKKLGVPMGAPAFKYEKVFQKNNVYVFSANFALYGDLSKRVMSTISQEINRMEVYSIDEVFMDFSSVSLLKEKAQEVKAKVKKWTGIPISIGVAPTKALAKVANYYAKKYTKQGVLVLNNPSHIARALKKLPVGELWGVGRKYAKFLAQRGIVTAYDLIKLDESWVRSNMTVVGLRLVQELKGTSCFDIEPVSPKKKNICTSRSFGHKVRSYTELKEAVAAYATTCSQKLRGEGSCAAVVSVFLTTNPFNLSETQYRASRRVQLSIPTSDSLEIVKAAIEGLSGIYKKGLVYKKAGVIVSDIVPQNQVQLSLFDAVDRSKRKWLMSSVDTINTRMGKDKVRLAVQGFDRKWRLKQEHLSPCYTTRFSDLLTVSL
;
A
#
# COMPACT_ATOMS: atom_id res chain seq x y z
N MET A 1 22.26 -13.12 -8.37
CA MET A 1 21.90 -12.90 -6.95
C MET A 1 20.89 -11.75 -6.85
N ILE A 2 19.96 -11.85 -5.92
CA ILE A 2 18.95 -10.81 -5.67
C ILE A 2 19.10 -10.30 -4.24
N ALA A 3 19.10 -9.00 -4.04
CA ALA A 3 19.04 -8.38 -2.72
C ALA A 3 17.64 -7.77 -2.49
N LEU A 4 17.12 -7.86 -1.28
CA LEU A 4 15.94 -7.16 -0.82
C LEU A 4 16.34 -6.16 0.25
N ALA A 5 16.11 -4.88 0.02
CA ALA A 5 16.14 -3.86 1.05
C ALA A 5 14.71 -3.58 1.54
N ASP A 6 14.56 -3.45 2.87
CA ASP A 6 13.30 -3.18 3.54
C ASP A 6 13.53 -2.14 4.65
N CYS A 7 12.72 -1.09 4.63
CA CYS A 7 12.80 0.00 5.59
C CYS A 7 12.24 -0.44 6.95
N ASN A 8 13.09 -0.42 7.98
CA ASN A 8 12.71 -0.89 9.30
C ASN A 8 11.64 0.00 9.94
N ASN A 9 10.48 -0.58 10.30
CA ASN A 9 9.36 0.14 10.92
C ASN A 9 8.99 1.43 10.17
N PHE A 10 8.93 1.39 8.86
CA PHE A 10 9.02 2.52 7.94
C PHE A 10 8.27 3.76 8.41
N TYR A 11 6.94 3.70 8.61
CA TYR A 11 6.16 4.89 8.99
C TYR A 11 6.60 5.50 10.32
N ALA A 12 6.89 4.68 11.33
CA ALA A 12 7.43 5.16 12.61
C ALA A 12 8.83 5.77 12.43
N SER A 13 9.64 5.23 11.53
CA SER A 13 10.96 5.78 11.21
C SER A 13 10.85 7.11 10.47
N CYS A 14 9.85 7.29 9.60
CA CYS A 14 9.57 8.57 8.93
C CYS A 14 9.26 9.69 9.95
N GLU A 15 8.45 9.40 10.96
CA GLU A 15 8.15 10.38 12.02
C GLU A 15 9.42 10.75 12.82
N ARG A 16 10.29 9.79 13.10
CA ARG A 16 11.55 10.02 13.82
C ARG A 16 12.55 10.88 13.07
N VAL A 17 12.53 10.90 11.74
CA VAL A 17 13.45 11.72 10.94
C VAL A 17 13.33 13.19 11.29
N PHE A 18 12.09 13.67 11.49
CA PHE A 18 11.80 15.08 11.77
C PHE A 18 11.59 15.38 13.26
N GLN A 19 11.57 14.34 14.08
CA GLN A 19 11.38 14.41 15.53
C GLN A 19 12.43 13.56 16.25
N PRO A 20 13.73 14.01 16.28
CA PRO A 20 14.85 13.22 16.83
C PRO A 20 14.66 12.82 18.31
N TRP A 21 13.90 13.59 19.08
CA TRP A 21 13.60 13.29 20.49
C TRP A 21 12.75 12.01 20.66
N LEU A 22 12.14 11.52 19.59
CA LEU A 22 11.41 10.25 19.58
C LEU A 22 12.32 9.02 19.42
N GLN A 23 13.64 9.18 19.40
CA GLN A 23 14.56 8.04 19.41
C GLN A 23 14.34 7.23 20.69
N ASN A 24 14.27 5.90 20.52
CA ASN A 24 14.02 4.93 21.61
C ASN A 24 12.68 5.09 22.35
N VAL A 25 11.76 5.90 21.83
CA VAL A 25 10.41 6.07 22.37
C VAL A 25 9.43 5.17 21.62
N PRO A 26 8.44 4.55 22.30
CA PRO A 26 7.44 3.74 21.63
C PRO A 26 6.53 4.61 20.75
N ILE A 27 6.43 4.22 19.46
CA ILE A 27 5.61 4.92 18.45
C ILE A 27 4.68 3.91 17.79
N VAL A 28 3.43 4.32 17.58
CA VAL A 28 2.47 3.64 16.71
C VAL A 28 1.93 4.61 15.67
N VAL A 29 1.69 4.10 14.45
CA VAL A 29 1.02 4.84 13.39
C VAL A 29 -0.29 4.15 13.09
N LEU A 30 -1.38 4.93 13.04
CA LEU A 30 -2.74 4.44 12.87
C LEU A 30 -3.18 4.51 11.41
N SER A 31 -4.07 3.62 11.04
CA SER A 31 -4.73 3.60 9.72
C SER A 31 -5.74 4.75 9.58
N ASN A 32 -6.38 4.83 8.41
CA ASN A 32 -7.49 5.77 8.19
C ASN A 32 -8.51 5.72 9.35
N ASN A 33 -9.01 6.90 9.73
CA ASN A 33 -9.90 7.14 10.88
C ASN A 33 -9.28 6.77 12.23
N ASP A 34 -7.96 6.78 12.33
CA ASP A 34 -7.21 6.40 13.53
C ASP A 34 -7.66 5.05 14.12
N GLY A 35 -8.07 4.14 13.22
CA GLY A 35 -8.79 2.94 13.61
C GLY A 35 -7.90 1.82 14.13
N CYS A 36 -6.84 1.47 13.41
CA CYS A 36 -5.98 0.33 13.74
C CYS A 36 -4.50 0.67 13.58
N VAL A 37 -3.66 0.03 14.35
CA VAL A 37 -2.20 0.16 14.27
C VAL A 37 -1.68 -0.48 12.97
N ILE A 38 -1.05 0.30 12.10
CA ILE A 38 -0.46 -0.16 10.84
C ILE A 38 1.06 -0.09 10.80
N ALA A 39 1.69 0.63 11.73
CA ALA A 39 3.13 0.56 11.97
C ALA A 39 3.44 0.73 13.45
N ARG A 40 4.57 0.17 13.87
CA ARG A 40 5.02 0.17 15.26
C ARG A 40 6.53 0.26 15.32
N SER A 41 7.05 1.07 16.21
CA SER A 41 8.48 1.02 16.57
C SER A 41 8.82 -0.27 17.31
N ASN A 42 10.12 -0.57 17.46
CA ASN A 42 10.55 -1.77 18.20
C ASN A 42 10.16 -1.70 19.67
N GLU A 43 10.16 -0.51 20.24
CA GLU A 43 9.72 -0.25 21.63
C GLU A 43 8.22 -0.57 21.78
N ALA A 44 7.38 -0.12 20.85
CA ALA A 44 5.94 -0.44 20.86
C ALA A 44 5.69 -1.96 20.65
N LYS A 45 6.52 -2.65 19.87
CA LYS A 45 6.46 -4.12 19.73
C LYS A 45 6.77 -4.83 21.03
N LYS A 46 7.78 -4.34 21.80
CA LYS A 46 8.14 -4.89 23.11
C LYS A 46 7.03 -4.72 24.15
N LEU A 47 6.19 -3.67 24.03
CA LEU A 47 5.00 -3.48 24.84
C LEU A 47 3.83 -4.41 24.48
N GLY A 48 4.02 -5.32 23.51
CA GLY A 48 3.01 -6.29 23.10
C GLY A 48 1.89 -5.71 22.19
N VAL A 49 2.07 -4.52 21.61
CA VAL A 49 1.08 -3.95 20.67
C VAL A 49 1.10 -4.75 19.36
N PRO A 50 0.04 -5.48 18.97
CA PRO A 50 0.05 -6.28 17.75
C PRO A 50 -0.22 -5.45 16.48
N MET A 51 0.21 -5.96 15.31
CA MET A 51 -0.15 -5.38 14.03
C MET A 51 -1.65 -5.52 13.77
N GLY A 52 -2.29 -4.45 13.32
CA GLY A 52 -3.74 -4.43 13.10
C GLY A 52 -4.58 -4.27 14.37
N ALA A 53 -3.94 -4.02 15.52
CA ALA A 53 -4.65 -3.78 16.77
C ALA A 53 -5.63 -2.60 16.62
N PRO A 54 -6.91 -2.73 17.01
CA PRO A 54 -7.80 -1.59 17.10
C PRO A 54 -7.31 -0.61 18.16
N ALA A 55 -7.07 0.66 17.77
CA ALA A 55 -6.44 1.66 18.63
C ALA A 55 -7.18 1.83 19.96
N PHE A 56 -8.52 1.93 19.92
CA PHE A 56 -9.37 2.11 21.11
C PHE A 56 -9.20 1.02 22.17
N LYS A 57 -8.80 -0.21 21.78
CA LYS A 57 -8.53 -1.29 22.74
C LYS A 57 -7.19 -1.14 23.46
N TYR A 58 -6.30 -0.34 22.92
CA TYR A 58 -4.92 -0.16 23.41
C TYR A 58 -4.68 1.23 24.02
N GLU A 59 -5.69 2.12 24.09
CA GLU A 59 -5.55 3.47 24.64
C GLU A 59 -4.91 3.49 26.03
N LYS A 60 -5.39 2.61 26.94
CA LYS A 60 -4.79 2.48 28.29
C LYS A 60 -3.31 2.06 28.25
N VAL A 61 -2.93 1.18 27.32
CA VAL A 61 -1.55 0.76 27.14
C VAL A 61 -0.71 1.92 26.60
N PHE A 62 -1.27 2.69 25.67
CA PHE A 62 -0.61 3.86 25.09
C PHE A 62 -0.36 4.93 26.15
N GLN A 63 -1.38 5.27 26.94
CA GLN A 63 -1.27 6.26 28.02
C GLN A 63 -0.27 5.84 29.11
N LYS A 64 -0.39 4.59 29.61
CA LYS A 64 0.48 4.07 30.68
C LYS A 64 1.96 4.04 30.29
N ASN A 65 2.27 3.82 29.02
CA ASN A 65 3.65 3.65 28.54
C ASN A 65 4.16 4.84 27.70
N ASN A 66 3.48 5.97 27.73
CA ASN A 66 3.84 7.17 26.95
C ASN A 66 4.09 6.85 25.47
N VAL A 67 3.21 6.06 24.84
CA VAL A 67 3.30 5.72 23.42
C VAL A 67 2.87 6.91 22.59
N TYR A 68 3.74 7.38 21.72
CA TYR A 68 3.38 8.41 20.73
C TYR A 68 2.53 7.81 19.62
N VAL A 69 1.37 8.42 19.41
CA VAL A 69 0.37 7.97 18.44
C VAL A 69 0.32 8.98 17.28
N PHE A 70 0.46 8.48 16.04
CA PHE A 70 0.36 9.28 14.83
C PHE A 70 -0.75 8.75 13.93
N SER A 71 -1.51 9.64 13.31
CA SER A 71 -2.32 9.32 12.13
C SER A 71 -1.42 9.08 10.92
N ALA A 72 -1.80 8.19 10.00
CA ALA A 72 -0.98 7.94 8.81
C ALA A 72 -0.83 9.19 7.93
N ASN A 73 0.41 9.68 7.79
CA ASN A 73 0.80 10.77 6.91
C ASN A 73 1.38 10.22 5.59
N PHE A 74 0.50 9.71 4.71
CA PHE A 74 0.93 9.08 3.47
C PHE A 74 1.65 10.03 2.50
N ALA A 75 1.44 11.34 2.60
CA ALA A 75 2.17 12.33 1.81
C ALA A 75 3.65 12.35 2.21
N LEU A 76 3.93 12.44 3.50
CA LEU A 76 5.27 12.38 4.06
C LEU A 76 5.96 11.04 3.77
N TYR A 77 5.24 9.93 4.02
CA TYR A 77 5.82 8.58 3.84
C TYR A 77 6.11 8.27 2.37
N GLY A 78 5.24 8.73 1.47
CA GLY A 78 5.46 8.59 0.01
C GLY A 78 6.68 9.36 -0.48
N ASP A 79 6.93 10.58 0.04
CA ASP A 79 8.12 11.36 -0.30
C ASP A 79 9.40 10.72 0.24
N LEU A 80 9.41 10.31 1.50
CA LEU A 80 10.57 9.61 2.09
C LEU A 80 10.88 8.28 1.41
N SER A 81 9.84 7.50 1.03
CA SER A 81 10.00 6.32 0.20
C SER A 81 10.72 6.65 -1.11
N LYS A 82 10.25 7.69 -1.81
CA LYS A 82 10.85 8.13 -3.07
C LYS A 82 12.33 8.51 -2.91
N ARG A 83 12.67 9.19 -1.82
CA ARG A 83 14.08 9.54 -1.50
C ARG A 83 14.92 8.29 -1.23
N VAL A 84 14.42 7.32 -0.48
CA VAL A 84 15.10 6.03 -0.25
C VAL A 84 15.33 5.32 -1.57
N MET A 85 14.29 5.15 -2.41
CA MET A 85 14.41 4.46 -3.70
C MET A 85 15.35 5.20 -4.66
N SER A 86 15.31 6.53 -4.70
CA SER A 86 16.23 7.35 -5.48
C SER A 86 17.69 7.23 -5.00
N THR A 87 17.92 7.12 -3.69
CA THR A 87 19.27 6.89 -3.14
C THR A 87 19.81 5.52 -3.55
N ILE A 88 18.97 4.48 -3.50
CA ILE A 88 19.33 3.11 -3.90
C ILE A 88 19.60 3.04 -5.39
N SER A 89 18.81 3.73 -6.24
CA SER A 89 19.00 3.71 -7.71
C SER A 89 20.33 4.30 -8.19
N GLN A 90 20.99 5.12 -7.36
CA GLN A 90 22.34 5.62 -7.65
C GLN A 90 23.43 4.55 -7.44
N GLU A 91 23.14 3.51 -6.68
CA GLU A 91 24.08 2.43 -6.36
C GLU A 91 23.83 1.16 -7.17
N ILE A 92 22.61 0.96 -7.64
CA ILE A 92 22.14 -0.27 -8.29
C ILE A 92 21.33 0.09 -9.53
N ASN A 93 21.82 -0.31 -10.70
CA ASN A 93 21.22 0.05 -11.99
C ASN A 93 19.87 -0.64 -12.24
N ARG A 94 19.69 -1.88 -11.78
CA ARG A 94 18.48 -2.67 -12.02
C ARG A 94 17.81 -3.00 -10.69
N MET A 95 16.66 -2.39 -10.47
CA MET A 95 15.88 -2.59 -9.25
C MET A 95 14.38 -2.58 -9.55
N GLU A 96 13.61 -3.19 -8.64
CA GLU A 96 12.15 -3.21 -8.63
C GLU A 96 11.63 -2.64 -7.32
N VAL A 97 10.92 -1.52 -7.38
CA VAL A 97 10.20 -0.96 -6.23
C VAL A 97 8.97 -1.83 -5.98
N TYR A 98 9.09 -2.74 -5.02
CA TYR A 98 8.04 -3.71 -4.72
C TYR A 98 6.90 -3.12 -3.86
N SER A 99 7.24 -2.27 -2.91
CA SER A 99 6.27 -1.58 -2.05
C SER A 99 6.78 -0.18 -1.67
N ILE A 100 6.05 0.51 -0.78
CA ILE A 100 6.47 1.81 -0.25
C ILE A 100 7.76 1.73 0.59
N ASP A 101 8.09 0.54 1.09
CA ASP A 101 9.20 0.30 2.03
C ASP A 101 10.14 -0.84 1.62
N GLU A 102 9.86 -1.53 0.49
CA GLU A 102 10.65 -2.66 0.00
C GLU A 102 11.10 -2.47 -1.46
N VAL A 103 12.33 -2.85 -1.76
CA VAL A 103 12.90 -2.83 -3.12
C VAL A 103 13.77 -4.06 -3.35
N PHE A 104 13.55 -4.75 -4.47
CA PHE A 104 14.46 -5.77 -4.96
C PHE A 104 15.53 -5.13 -5.84
N MET A 105 16.77 -5.60 -5.70
CA MET A 105 17.95 -5.11 -6.38
C MET A 105 18.69 -6.27 -7.05
N ASP A 106 19.15 -6.05 -8.26
CA ASP A 106 19.99 -7.01 -8.98
C ASP A 106 21.43 -6.94 -8.48
N PHE A 107 21.88 -7.99 -7.84
CA PHE A 107 23.25 -8.16 -7.35
C PHE A 107 24.04 -9.18 -8.19
N SER A 108 23.60 -9.50 -9.42
CA SER A 108 24.26 -10.51 -10.26
C SER A 108 25.69 -10.14 -10.65
N SER A 109 25.96 -8.86 -10.81
CA SER A 109 27.30 -8.32 -11.15
C SER A 109 28.15 -7.93 -9.93
N VAL A 110 27.65 -8.13 -8.71
CA VAL A 110 28.33 -7.72 -7.48
C VAL A 110 29.19 -8.87 -6.95
N SER A 111 30.50 -8.65 -6.84
CA SER A 111 31.46 -9.65 -6.31
C SER A 111 31.45 -9.70 -4.79
N LEU A 112 31.44 -8.54 -4.11
CA LEU A 112 31.47 -8.40 -2.64
C LEU A 112 30.05 -8.10 -2.16
N LEU A 113 29.20 -9.13 -2.07
CA LEU A 113 27.76 -9.01 -1.80
C LEU A 113 27.46 -8.34 -0.45
N LYS A 114 28.20 -8.71 0.59
CA LYS A 114 27.97 -8.21 1.95
C LYS A 114 28.40 -6.76 2.09
N GLU A 115 29.58 -6.44 1.58
CA GLU A 115 30.18 -5.11 1.58
C GLU A 115 29.30 -4.12 0.82
N LYS A 116 28.86 -4.48 -0.39
CA LYS A 116 27.93 -3.64 -1.18
C LYS A 116 26.61 -3.42 -0.48
N ALA A 117 26.06 -4.44 0.13
CA ALA A 117 24.81 -4.30 0.91
C ALA A 117 25.00 -3.37 2.13
N GLN A 118 26.14 -3.43 2.79
CA GLN A 118 26.48 -2.52 3.90
C GLN A 118 26.66 -1.07 3.43
N GLU A 119 27.31 -0.86 2.28
CA GLU A 119 27.48 0.46 1.65
C GLU A 119 26.13 1.09 1.32
N VAL A 120 25.24 0.36 0.60
CA VAL A 120 23.88 0.81 0.29
C VAL A 120 23.11 1.18 1.56
N LYS A 121 23.15 0.32 2.57
CA LYS A 121 22.50 0.55 3.86
C LYS A 121 23.01 1.83 4.54
N ALA A 122 24.33 2.02 4.60
CA ALA A 122 24.95 3.19 5.22
C ALA A 122 24.58 4.47 4.48
N LYS A 123 24.60 4.46 3.14
CA LYS A 123 24.25 5.60 2.29
C LYS A 123 22.78 6.00 2.49
N VAL A 124 21.85 5.03 2.46
CA VAL A 124 20.43 5.31 2.68
C VAL A 124 20.21 5.92 4.08
N LYS A 125 20.81 5.36 5.12
CA LYS A 125 20.70 5.91 6.49
C LYS A 125 21.27 7.32 6.57
N LYS A 126 22.43 7.57 5.99
CA LYS A 126 23.10 8.89 5.99
C LYS A 126 22.27 9.96 5.27
N TRP A 127 21.67 9.62 4.11
CA TRP A 127 21.03 10.62 3.26
C TRP A 127 19.53 10.82 3.56
N THR A 128 18.86 9.80 4.10
CA THR A 128 17.40 9.86 4.33
C THR A 128 17.01 9.78 5.80
N GLY A 129 17.94 9.41 6.68
CA GLY A 129 17.61 9.12 8.07
C GLY A 129 16.86 7.78 8.29
N ILE A 130 16.46 7.08 7.24
CA ILE A 130 15.66 5.85 7.33
C ILE A 130 16.58 4.63 7.52
N PRO A 131 16.40 3.82 8.56
CA PRO A 131 17.14 2.58 8.74
C PRO A 131 16.57 1.49 7.83
N ILE A 132 17.43 0.76 7.12
CA ILE A 132 17.03 -0.37 6.27
C ILE A 132 17.74 -1.65 6.71
N SER A 133 17.16 -2.80 6.38
CA SER A 133 17.80 -4.11 6.46
C SER A 133 17.87 -4.74 5.09
N ILE A 134 18.95 -5.48 4.80
CA ILE A 134 19.18 -6.05 3.47
C ILE A 134 19.42 -7.56 3.59
N GLY A 135 18.65 -8.33 2.84
CA GLY A 135 18.84 -9.77 2.65
C GLY A 135 19.27 -10.06 1.21
N VAL A 136 20.35 -10.82 1.03
CA VAL A 136 20.85 -11.20 -0.30
C VAL A 136 20.78 -12.72 -0.45
N ALA A 137 20.22 -13.19 -1.57
CA ALA A 137 20.07 -14.62 -1.85
C ALA A 137 19.90 -14.90 -3.36
N PRO A 138 19.91 -16.17 -3.81
CA PRO A 138 19.76 -16.52 -5.23
C PRO A 138 18.43 -16.10 -5.86
N THR A 139 17.34 -16.06 -5.08
CA THR A 139 15.97 -15.79 -5.56
C THR A 139 15.26 -14.75 -4.72
N LYS A 140 14.17 -14.18 -5.22
CA LYS A 140 13.35 -13.20 -4.47
C LYS A 140 12.80 -13.77 -3.17
N ALA A 141 12.28 -15.00 -3.17
CA ALA A 141 11.74 -15.61 -1.96
C ALA A 141 12.85 -15.84 -0.92
N LEU A 142 14.01 -16.33 -1.33
CA LEU A 142 15.16 -16.50 -0.43
C LEU A 142 15.73 -15.16 0.06
N ALA A 143 15.70 -14.10 -0.77
CA ALA A 143 16.10 -12.75 -0.34
C ALA A 143 15.17 -12.21 0.77
N LYS A 144 13.86 -12.50 0.71
CA LYS A 144 12.93 -12.19 1.82
C LYS A 144 13.23 -13.01 3.07
N VAL A 145 13.58 -14.29 2.93
CA VAL A 145 14.05 -15.11 4.06
C VAL A 145 15.33 -14.52 4.67
N ALA A 146 16.30 -14.15 3.83
CA ALA A 146 17.54 -13.51 4.30
C ALA A 146 17.24 -12.19 5.03
N ASN A 147 16.36 -11.35 4.51
CA ASN A 147 15.96 -10.09 5.14
C ASN A 147 15.24 -10.30 6.48
N TYR A 148 14.37 -11.30 6.59
CA TYR A 148 13.74 -11.68 7.87
C TYR A 148 14.79 -11.96 8.95
N TYR A 149 15.82 -12.74 8.63
CA TYR A 149 16.89 -13.03 9.55
C TYR A 149 17.82 -11.84 9.78
N ALA A 150 18.08 -11.03 8.75
CA ALA A 150 18.86 -9.80 8.88
C ALA A 150 18.25 -8.86 9.92
N LYS A 151 16.93 -8.70 9.92
CA LYS A 151 16.20 -7.86 10.87
C LYS A 151 16.21 -8.36 12.29
N LYS A 152 16.06 -9.68 12.49
CA LYS A 152 15.81 -10.26 13.81
C LYS A 152 17.10 -10.72 14.52
N TYR A 153 18.11 -11.16 13.77
CA TYR A 153 19.23 -11.91 14.35
C TYR A 153 20.61 -11.35 14.00
N THR A 154 20.70 -10.30 13.20
CA THR A 154 22.00 -9.67 12.93
C THR A 154 22.05 -8.25 13.49
N LYS A 155 23.16 -7.91 14.19
CA LYS A 155 23.41 -6.54 14.65
C LYS A 155 23.60 -5.57 13.48
N GLN A 156 24.17 -6.06 12.36
CA GLN A 156 24.46 -5.25 11.19
C GLN A 156 23.25 -5.04 10.28
N GLY A 157 22.14 -5.82 10.43
CA GLY A 157 20.95 -5.74 9.60
C GLY A 157 21.20 -6.11 8.12
N VAL A 158 22.26 -6.89 7.84
CA VAL A 158 22.60 -7.43 6.54
C VAL A 158 22.88 -8.92 6.67
N LEU A 159 22.31 -9.73 5.77
CA LEU A 159 22.57 -11.17 5.71
C LEU A 159 22.65 -11.64 4.26
N VAL A 160 23.68 -12.42 3.95
CA VAL A 160 23.85 -13.10 2.66
C VAL A 160 23.60 -14.59 2.83
N LEU A 161 22.64 -15.13 2.10
CA LEU A 161 22.31 -16.57 2.03
C LEU A 161 22.65 -17.09 0.63
N ASN A 162 23.92 -17.42 0.39
CA ASN A 162 24.42 -17.95 -0.89
C ASN A 162 24.91 -19.40 -0.81
N ASN A 163 24.99 -19.97 0.42
CA ASN A 163 25.42 -21.35 0.64
C ASN A 163 24.19 -22.25 0.88
N PRO A 164 24.05 -23.37 0.17
CA PRO A 164 22.92 -24.30 0.31
C PRO A 164 22.69 -24.79 1.74
N SER A 165 23.76 -25.05 2.51
CA SER A 165 23.65 -25.49 3.91
C SER A 165 23.07 -24.40 4.79
N HIS A 166 23.46 -23.13 4.58
CA HIS A 166 22.91 -21.98 5.31
C HIS A 166 21.44 -21.74 4.94
N ILE A 167 21.09 -21.87 3.65
CA ILE A 167 19.69 -21.78 3.18
C ILE A 167 18.84 -22.86 3.86
N ALA A 168 19.27 -24.13 3.82
CA ALA A 168 18.55 -25.23 4.46
C ALA A 168 18.37 -25.00 5.97
N ARG A 169 19.42 -24.52 6.66
CA ARG A 169 19.34 -24.17 8.09
C ARG A 169 18.36 -23.04 8.37
N ALA A 170 18.33 -22.01 7.52
CA ALA A 170 17.38 -20.91 7.63
C ALA A 170 15.94 -21.40 7.43
N LEU A 171 15.68 -22.20 6.40
CA LEU A 171 14.34 -22.74 6.10
C LEU A 171 13.82 -23.68 7.19
N LYS A 172 14.69 -24.50 7.82
CA LYS A 172 14.32 -25.36 8.96
C LYS A 172 13.84 -24.60 10.19
N LYS A 173 14.32 -23.34 10.39
CA LYS A 173 13.96 -22.50 11.52
C LYS A 173 12.85 -21.51 11.22
N LEU A 174 12.50 -21.30 9.93
CA LEU A 174 11.50 -20.33 9.53
C LEU A 174 10.10 -20.95 9.59
N PRO A 175 9.18 -20.44 10.43
CA PRO A 175 7.79 -20.87 10.39
C PRO A 175 7.18 -20.65 9.01
N VAL A 176 6.40 -21.61 8.53
CA VAL A 176 5.78 -21.56 7.18
C VAL A 176 4.87 -20.33 7.00
N GLY A 177 4.24 -19.87 8.07
CA GLY A 177 3.39 -18.67 8.07
C GLY A 177 4.15 -17.34 7.91
N GLU A 178 5.48 -17.34 8.04
CA GLU A 178 6.34 -16.16 7.81
C GLU A 178 6.86 -16.10 6.35
N LEU A 179 6.54 -17.11 5.54
CA LEU A 179 6.92 -17.11 4.13
C LEU A 179 6.12 -16.11 3.32
N TRP A 180 6.80 -15.44 2.40
CA TRP A 180 6.18 -14.59 1.41
C TRP A 180 5.12 -15.35 0.60
N GLY A 181 3.91 -14.83 0.52
CA GLY A 181 2.78 -15.49 -0.17
C GLY A 181 2.00 -16.51 0.68
N VAL A 182 2.45 -16.85 1.87
CA VAL A 182 1.72 -17.70 2.81
C VAL A 182 0.92 -16.85 3.79
N GLY A 183 -0.35 -16.59 3.46
CA GLY A 183 -1.26 -15.86 4.34
C GLY A 183 -1.84 -16.74 5.47
N ARG A 184 -2.58 -16.14 6.40
CA ARG A 184 -3.16 -16.83 7.57
C ARG A 184 -3.95 -18.09 7.23
N LYS A 185 -4.69 -18.10 6.11
CA LYS A 185 -5.44 -19.28 5.68
C LYS A 185 -4.52 -20.43 5.28
N TYR A 186 -3.51 -20.16 4.46
CA TYR A 186 -2.52 -21.16 4.07
C TYR A 186 -1.67 -21.62 5.25
N ALA A 187 -1.25 -20.71 6.14
CA ALA A 187 -0.51 -21.08 7.34
C ALA A 187 -1.28 -22.07 8.22
N LYS A 188 -2.59 -21.80 8.46
CA LYS A 188 -3.47 -22.74 9.19
C LYS A 188 -3.65 -24.07 8.47
N PHE A 189 -3.90 -24.03 7.17
CA PHE A 189 -4.08 -25.21 6.31
C PHE A 189 -2.85 -26.13 6.32
N LEU A 190 -1.65 -25.54 6.22
CA LEU A 190 -0.38 -26.26 6.24
C LEU A 190 -0.07 -26.83 7.62
N ALA A 191 -0.28 -26.04 8.68
CA ALA A 191 -0.06 -26.48 10.07
C ALA A 191 -0.94 -27.68 10.44
N GLN A 192 -2.20 -27.72 9.98
CA GLN A 192 -3.12 -28.88 10.19
C GLN A 192 -2.61 -30.16 9.53
N ARG A 193 -1.65 -30.09 8.61
CA ARG A 193 -1.02 -31.22 7.90
C ARG A 193 0.40 -31.51 8.36
N GLY A 194 0.82 -30.92 9.49
CA GLY A 194 2.15 -31.09 10.05
C GLY A 194 3.25 -30.31 9.32
N ILE A 195 2.89 -29.41 8.39
CA ILE A 195 3.83 -28.57 7.64
C ILE A 195 4.02 -27.27 8.44
N VAL A 196 5.03 -27.23 9.28
CA VAL A 196 5.25 -26.15 10.25
C VAL A 196 6.33 -25.18 9.79
N THR A 197 7.36 -25.67 9.11
CA THR A 197 8.50 -24.88 8.67
C THR A 197 8.53 -24.69 7.15
N ALA A 198 9.28 -23.69 6.70
CA ALA A 198 9.56 -23.50 5.28
C ALA A 198 10.26 -24.71 4.65
N TYR A 199 11.07 -25.42 5.45
CA TYR A 199 11.77 -26.63 5.00
C TYR A 199 10.80 -27.81 4.79
N ASP A 200 9.77 -27.94 5.60
CA ASP A 200 8.74 -28.98 5.42
C ASP A 200 7.99 -28.73 4.12
N LEU A 201 7.70 -27.46 3.79
CA LEU A 201 7.01 -27.08 2.57
C LEU A 201 7.80 -27.47 1.31
N ILE A 202 9.12 -27.26 1.27
CA ILE A 202 9.94 -27.60 0.08
C ILE A 202 10.14 -29.09 -0.13
N LYS A 203 9.85 -29.93 0.86
CA LYS A 203 9.89 -31.41 0.75
C LYS A 203 8.65 -32.00 0.13
N LEU A 204 7.58 -31.23 0.01
CA LEU A 204 6.33 -31.74 -0.55
C LEU A 204 6.47 -32.01 -2.04
N ASP A 205 5.68 -32.95 -2.51
CA ASP A 205 5.52 -33.22 -3.94
C ASP A 205 4.95 -31.98 -4.66
N GLU A 206 5.50 -31.68 -5.84
CA GLU A 206 5.13 -30.49 -6.60
C GLU A 206 3.69 -30.55 -7.13
N SER A 207 3.18 -31.76 -7.44
CA SER A 207 1.80 -31.96 -7.86
C SER A 207 0.83 -31.64 -6.72
N TRP A 208 1.18 -32.06 -5.50
CA TRP A 208 0.42 -31.73 -4.31
C TRP A 208 0.40 -30.22 -4.04
N VAL A 209 1.57 -29.58 -4.12
CA VAL A 209 1.67 -28.11 -3.93
C VAL A 209 0.84 -27.38 -4.97
N ARG A 210 0.93 -27.77 -6.23
CA ARG A 210 0.16 -27.16 -7.33
C ARG A 210 -1.35 -27.30 -7.12
N SER A 211 -1.81 -28.46 -6.70
CA SER A 211 -3.23 -28.75 -6.46
C SER A 211 -3.81 -28.00 -5.28
N ASN A 212 -3.02 -27.79 -4.19
CA ASN A 212 -3.49 -27.19 -2.96
C ASN A 212 -3.15 -25.69 -2.83
N MET A 213 -2.07 -25.22 -3.47
CA MET A 213 -1.59 -23.83 -3.37
C MET A 213 -1.51 -23.13 -4.73
N THR A 214 -2.00 -23.74 -5.79
CA THR A 214 -1.96 -23.25 -7.17
C THR A 214 -0.54 -23.16 -7.75
N VAL A 215 -0.41 -22.65 -8.98
CA VAL A 215 0.90 -22.38 -9.61
C VAL A 215 1.74 -21.37 -8.83
N VAL A 216 1.09 -20.48 -8.07
CA VAL A 216 1.79 -19.48 -7.26
C VAL A 216 2.53 -20.14 -6.10
N GLY A 217 1.90 -21.12 -5.43
CA GLY A 217 2.55 -21.92 -4.40
C GLY A 217 3.69 -22.77 -4.95
N LEU A 218 3.51 -23.37 -6.14
CA LEU A 218 4.57 -24.13 -6.81
C LEU A 218 5.79 -23.25 -7.10
N ARG A 219 5.59 -22.05 -7.68
CA ARG A 219 6.69 -21.10 -7.92
C ARG A 219 7.40 -20.69 -6.64
N LEU A 220 6.64 -20.49 -5.55
CA LEU A 220 7.25 -20.20 -4.25
C LEU A 220 8.18 -21.35 -3.80
N VAL A 221 7.75 -22.62 -3.92
CA VAL A 221 8.58 -23.76 -3.56
C VAL A 221 9.84 -23.85 -4.42
N GLN A 222 9.74 -23.60 -5.72
CA GLN A 222 10.88 -23.56 -6.64
C GLN A 222 11.86 -22.44 -6.27
N GLU A 223 11.35 -21.26 -5.97
CA GLU A 223 12.16 -20.13 -5.47
C GLU A 223 12.92 -20.49 -4.18
N LEU A 224 12.26 -21.16 -3.24
CA LEU A 224 12.89 -21.61 -1.98
C LEU A 224 13.92 -22.74 -2.20
N LYS A 225 13.78 -23.53 -3.27
CA LYS A 225 14.77 -24.52 -3.71
C LYS A 225 15.95 -23.88 -4.47
N GLY A 226 15.90 -22.57 -4.75
CA GLY A 226 16.96 -21.82 -5.43
C GLY A 226 16.76 -21.59 -6.93
N THR A 227 15.63 -22.05 -7.50
CA THR A 227 15.27 -21.84 -8.91
C THR A 227 14.47 -20.56 -9.03
N SER A 228 15.01 -19.55 -9.74
CA SER A 228 14.34 -18.26 -9.94
C SER A 228 13.12 -18.39 -10.83
N CYS A 229 11.97 -17.98 -10.32
CA CYS A 229 10.68 -17.95 -11.02
C CYS A 229 10.13 -16.52 -11.17
N PHE A 230 10.72 -15.56 -10.51
CA PHE A 230 10.30 -14.14 -10.50
C PHE A 230 11.50 -13.26 -10.85
N ASP A 231 11.49 -12.72 -12.05
CA ASP A 231 12.50 -11.74 -12.47
C ASP A 231 12.29 -10.39 -11.79
N ILE A 232 13.33 -9.56 -11.79
CA ILE A 232 13.24 -8.16 -11.40
C ILE A 232 12.48 -7.41 -12.50
N GLU A 233 11.37 -6.76 -12.11
CA GLU A 233 10.51 -5.95 -12.97
C GLU A 233 10.79 -4.46 -12.72
N PRO A 234 11.72 -3.81 -13.46
CA PRO A 234 12.05 -2.40 -13.23
C PRO A 234 10.90 -1.45 -13.50
N VAL A 235 9.99 -1.84 -14.39
CA VAL A 235 8.80 -1.05 -14.75
C VAL A 235 7.56 -1.77 -14.25
N SER A 236 6.81 -1.10 -13.37
CA SER A 236 5.55 -1.65 -12.88
C SER A 236 4.56 -1.84 -14.03
N PRO A 237 3.84 -2.98 -14.09
CA PRO A 237 2.83 -3.21 -15.11
C PRO A 237 1.69 -2.17 -15.00
N LYS A 238 1.05 -1.87 -16.15
CA LYS A 238 -0.08 -0.96 -16.17
C LYS A 238 -1.21 -1.48 -15.27
N LYS A 239 -1.88 -0.58 -14.58
CA LYS A 239 -2.98 -0.94 -13.69
C LYS A 239 -4.17 -1.49 -14.47
N LYS A 240 -4.71 -2.61 -14.03
CA LYS A 240 -5.95 -3.21 -14.59
C LYS A 240 -7.21 -2.56 -14.03
N ASN A 241 -7.11 -1.96 -12.84
CA ASN A 241 -8.19 -1.21 -12.21
C ASN A 241 -7.63 -0.16 -11.24
N ILE A 242 -8.42 0.87 -10.97
CA ILE A 242 -8.12 1.91 -9.98
C ILE A 242 -9.28 1.99 -9.00
N CYS A 243 -8.99 1.83 -7.72
CA CYS A 243 -10.00 1.95 -6.65
C CYS A 243 -9.72 3.17 -5.78
N THR A 244 -10.78 3.92 -5.48
CA THR A 244 -10.77 4.91 -4.42
C THR A 244 -11.91 4.60 -3.45
N SER A 245 -11.58 4.28 -2.22
CA SER A 245 -12.58 3.97 -1.18
C SER A 245 -12.12 4.46 0.18
N ARG A 246 -13.08 4.80 1.04
CA ARG A 246 -12.81 5.21 2.41
C ARG A 246 -13.86 4.65 3.36
N SER A 247 -13.43 4.29 4.56
CA SER A 247 -14.35 4.14 5.68
C SER A 247 -14.68 5.54 6.22
N PHE A 248 -15.93 5.77 6.57
CA PHE A 248 -16.37 7.05 7.09
C PHE A 248 -15.93 7.25 8.54
N GLY A 249 -15.60 8.50 8.91
CA GLY A 249 -15.23 8.87 10.27
C GLY A 249 -16.42 8.87 11.22
N HIS A 250 -17.65 9.02 10.72
CA HIS A 250 -18.91 8.98 11.45
C HIS A 250 -19.92 8.06 10.75
N LYS A 251 -21.10 7.90 11.37
CA LYS A 251 -22.21 7.09 10.83
C LYS A 251 -22.90 7.85 9.70
N VAL A 252 -22.82 7.36 8.47
CA VAL A 252 -23.47 7.96 7.30
C VAL A 252 -24.75 7.20 6.99
N ARG A 253 -25.87 7.93 6.89
CA ARG A 253 -27.21 7.41 6.53
C ARG A 253 -27.81 8.11 5.33
N SER A 254 -27.42 9.38 5.11
CA SER A 254 -27.97 10.25 4.08
C SER A 254 -27.49 9.85 2.69
N TYR A 255 -28.42 9.77 1.74
CA TYR A 255 -28.09 9.61 0.32
C TYR A 255 -27.21 10.75 -0.19
N THR A 256 -27.48 11.99 0.25
CA THR A 256 -26.72 13.18 -0.14
C THR A 256 -25.26 13.06 0.28
N GLU A 257 -24.97 12.69 1.53
CA GLU A 257 -23.58 12.50 1.99
C GLU A 257 -22.87 11.38 1.23
N LEU A 258 -23.57 10.27 0.94
CA LEU A 258 -23.00 9.17 0.14
C LEU A 258 -22.73 9.62 -1.30
N LYS A 259 -23.63 10.41 -1.91
CA LYS A 259 -23.48 10.97 -3.25
C LYS A 259 -22.26 11.88 -3.34
N GLU A 260 -22.05 12.76 -2.36
CA GLU A 260 -20.89 13.62 -2.25
C GLU A 260 -19.58 12.81 -2.14
N ALA A 261 -19.57 11.80 -1.28
CA ALA A 261 -18.40 10.94 -1.08
C ALA A 261 -18.05 10.15 -2.35
N VAL A 262 -19.05 9.52 -2.97
CA VAL A 262 -18.89 8.74 -4.20
C VAL A 262 -18.44 9.65 -5.35
N ALA A 263 -18.99 10.85 -5.50
CA ALA A 263 -18.56 11.83 -6.50
C ALA A 263 -17.09 12.24 -6.30
N ALA A 264 -16.65 12.46 -5.05
CA ALA A 264 -15.26 12.78 -4.74
C ALA A 264 -14.31 11.60 -5.05
N TYR A 265 -14.74 10.35 -4.78
CA TYR A 265 -13.95 9.17 -5.09
C TYR A 265 -13.86 8.91 -6.59
N ALA A 266 -14.96 9.10 -7.32
CA ALA A 266 -15.02 9.02 -8.78
C ALA A 266 -14.08 10.04 -9.44
N THR A 267 -14.11 11.30 -8.98
CA THR A 267 -13.20 12.35 -9.45
C THR A 267 -11.73 11.97 -9.19
N THR A 268 -11.43 11.40 -8.01
CA THR A 268 -10.07 10.94 -7.70
C THR A 268 -9.63 9.78 -8.62
N CYS A 269 -10.53 8.86 -8.98
CA CYS A 269 -10.24 7.81 -9.96
C CYS A 269 -9.97 8.40 -11.34
N SER A 270 -10.77 9.38 -11.78
CA SER A 270 -10.59 10.09 -13.07
C SER A 270 -9.23 10.79 -13.15
N GLN A 271 -8.82 11.50 -12.10
CA GLN A 271 -7.51 12.17 -12.03
C GLN A 271 -6.36 11.16 -12.16
N LYS A 272 -6.47 10.00 -11.49
CA LYS A 272 -5.46 8.93 -11.60
C LYS A 272 -5.39 8.35 -13.00
N LEU A 273 -6.55 8.13 -13.67
CA LEU A 273 -6.59 7.69 -15.07
C LEU A 273 -5.86 8.68 -15.98
N ARG A 274 -6.16 9.97 -15.85
CA ARG A 274 -5.49 11.02 -16.65
C ARG A 274 -4.00 11.10 -16.38
N GLY A 275 -3.59 10.99 -15.12
CA GLY A 275 -2.16 10.96 -14.75
C GLY A 275 -1.39 9.76 -15.33
N GLU A 276 -2.10 8.67 -15.67
CA GLU A 276 -1.53 7.47 -16.31
C GLU A 276 -1.78 7.43 -17.84
N GLY A 277 -2.35 8.48 -18.43
CA GLY A 277 -2.70 8.52 -19.86
C GLY A 277 -3.68 7.42 -20.26
N SER A 278 -4.62 7.06 -19.40
CA SER A 278 -5.56 5.95 -19.57
C SER A 278 -7.01 6.36 -19.43
N CYS A 279 -7.93 5.52 -19.98
CA CYS A 279 -9.37 5.65 -19.88
C CYS A 279 -9.97 4.35 -19.36
N ALA A 280 -11.10 4.43 -18.67
CA ALA A 280 -11.84 3.26 -18.18
C ALA A 280 -13.16 3.09 -18.90
N ALA A 281 -13.56 1.86 -19.18
CA ALA A 281 -14.84 1.51 -19.78
C ALA A 281 -15.93 1.18 -18.74
N VAL A 282 -15.53 0.91 -17.49
CA VAL A 282 -16.46 0.47 -16.43
C VAL A 282 -16.25 1.25 -15.15
N VAL A 283 -17.36 1.65 -14.55
CA VAL A 283 -17.42 2.24 -13.21
C VAL A 283 -18.22 1.33 -12.30
N SER A 284 -17.61 0.88 -11.20
CA SER A 284 -18.29 0.08 -10.17
C SER A 284 -18.34 0.87 -8.88
N VAL A 285 -19.50 0.90 -8.24
CA VAL A 285 -19.71 1.53 -6.93
C VAL A 285 -20.07 0.46 -5.92
N PHE A 286 -19.53 0.56 -4.72
CA PHE A 286 -19.91 -0.34 -3.63
C PHE A 286 -20.15 0.40 -2.32
N LEU A 287 -21.06 -0.17 -1.53
CA LEU A 287 -21.40 0.27 -0.18
C LEU A 287 -21.29 -0.90 0.79
N THR A 288 -20.86 -0.63 2.02
CA THR A 288 -20.89 -1.63 3.11
C THR A 288 -21.28 -0.98 4.43
N THR A 289 -22.06 -1.71 5.23
CA THR A 289 -22.27 -1.41 6.66
C THR A 289 -21.06 -1.88 7.48
N ASN A 290 -21.08 -1.73 8.79
CA ASN A 290 -19.98 -2.16 9.66
C ASN A 290 -20.06 -3.68 9.94
N PRO A 291 -19.17 -4.52 9.37
CA PRO A 291 -19.22 -5.97 9.56
C PRO A 291 -18.85 -6.42 10.98
N PHE A 292 -18.29 -5.51 11.80
CA PHE A 292 -17.91 -5.81 13.19
C PHE A 292 -19.00 -5.43 14.21
N ASN A 293 -20.04 -4.71 13.77
CA ASN A 293 -21.18 -4.36 14.62
C ASN A 293 -22.37 -5.26 14.29
N LEU A 294 -22.52 -6.33 15.05
CA LEU A 294 -23.57 -7.33 14.84
C LEU A 294 -24.97 -6.82 15.23
N SER A 295 -25.07 -5.70 15.95
CA SER A 295 -26.37 -5.08 16.30
C SER A 295 -26.97 -4.25 15.15
N GLU A 296 -26.18 -3.94 14.11
CA GLU A 296 -26.65 -3.21 12.95
C GLU A 296 -26.92 -4.18 11.78
N THR A 297 -27.92 -3.84 10.95
CA THR A 297 -28.23 -4.64 9.74
C THR A 297 -27.02 -4.74 8.85
N GLN A 298 -26.60 -5.98 8.52
CA GLN A 298 -25.48 -6.24 7.66
C GLN A 298 -25.90 -6.08 6.19
N TYR A 299 -25.18 -5.22 5.47
CA TYR A 299 -25.42 -4.96 4.06
C TYR A 299 -24.12 -4.72 3.32
N ARG A 300 -24.00 -5.40 2.19
CA ARG A 300 -22.90 -5.19 1.23
C ARG A 300 -23.48 -5.31 -0.18
N ALA A 301 -23.32 -4.26 -0.97
CA ALA A 301 -23.77 -4.24 -2.36
C ALA A 301 -22.74 -3.55 -3.25
N SER A 302 -22.75 -3.94 -4.52
CA SER A 302 -21.94 -3.33 -5.57
C SER A 302 -22.75 -3.31 -6.87
N ARG A 303 -22.62 -2.23 -7.64
CA ARG A 303 -23.22 -2.11 -8.98
C ARG A 303 -22.17 -1.66 -9.98
N ARG A 304 -22.12 -2.35 -11.11
CA ARG A 304 -21.30 -2.05 -12.28
C ARG A 304 -22.12 -1.25 -13.28
N VAL A 305 -21.53 -0.19 -13.80
CA VAL A 305 -22.09 0.65 -14.87
C VAL A 305 -21.11 0.64 -16.02
N GLN A 306 -21.57 0.21 -17.20
CA GLN A 306 -20.81 0.23 -18.45
C GLN A 306 -20.90 1.62 -19.06
N LEU A 307 -19.77 2.18 -19.46
CA LEU A 307 -19.69 3.42 -20.21
C LEU A 307 -19.79 3.11 -21.72
N SER A 308 -20.46 3.95 -22.46
CA SER A 308 -20.59 3.80 -23.92
C SER A 308 -19.24 3.92 -24.63
N ILE A 309 -18.36 4.79 -24.11
CA ILE A 309 -17.02 5.03 -24.62
C ILE A 309 -16.08 5.08 -23.40
N PRO A 310 -14.90 4.39 -23.46
CA PRO A 310 -13.91 4.51 -22.40
C PRO A 310 -13.48 5.96 -22.20
N THR A 311 -13.51 6.44 -20.96
CA THR A 311 -13.25 7.86 -20.66
C THR A 311 -12.41 8.05 -19.41
N SER A 312 -11.75 9.19 -19.30
CA SER A 312 -11.14 9.73 -18.08
C SER A 312 -11.79 11.05 -17.64
N ASP A 313 -12.88 11.44 -18.28
CA ASP A 313 -13.65 12.65 -17.93
C ASP A 313 -14.34 12.48 -16.58
N SER A 314 -14.05 13.40 -15.66
CA SER A 314 -14.63 13.36 -14.32
C SER A 314 -16.15 13.49 -14.30
N LEU A 315 -16.76 14.22 -15.26
CA LEU A 315 -18.20 14.40 -15.31
C LEU A 315 -18.91 13.10 -15.69
N GLU A 316 -18.38 12.37 -16.67
CA GLU A 316 -18.95 11.09 -17.13
C GLU A 316 -18.78 10.00 -16.05
N ILE A 317 -17.58 9.88 -15.48
CA ILE A 317 -17.29 8.88 -14.42
C ILE A 317 -18.11 9.17 -13.16
N VAL A 318 -18.28 10.44 -12.76
CA VAL A 318 -19.12 10.83 -11.62
C VAL A 318 -20.60 10.54 -11.90
N LYS A 319 -21.09 10.83 -13.11
CA LYS A 319 -22.49 10.52 -13.53
C LYS A 319 -22.76 9.03 -13.40
N ALA A 320 -21.89 8.18 -13.96
CA ALA A 320 -22.00 6.73 -13.88
C ALA A 320 -21.88 6.21 -12.42
N ALA A 321 -21.02 6.82 -11.63
CA ALA A 321 -20.89 6.45 -10.22
C ALA A 321 -22.15 6.79 -9.41
N ILE A 322 -22.80 7.92 -9.66
CA ILE A 322 -24.06 8.31 -9.01
C ILE A 322 -25.20 7.38 -9.44
N GLU A 323 -25.27 7.01 -10.72
CA GLU A 323 -26.20 6.01 -11.21
C GLU A 323 -26.01 4.67 -10.51
N GLY A 324 -24.75 4.18 -10.41
CA GLY A 324 -24.42 2.98 -9.67
C GLY A 324 -24.83 3.04 -8.19
N LEU A 325 -24.60 4.19 -7.54
CA LEU A 325 -25.00 4.44 -6.16
C LEU A 325 -26.52 4.36 -5.96
N SER A 326 -27.30 4.98 -6.83
CA SER A 326 -28.77 4.99 -6.72
C SER A 326 -29.36 3.59 -6.73
N GLY A 327 -28.77 2.66 -7.46
CA GLY A 327 -29.23 1.28 -7.56
C GLY A 327 -28.88 0.39 -6.37
N ILE A 328 -27.99 0.83 -5.48
CA ILE A 328 -27.57 0.05 -4.30
C ILE A 328 -27.84 0.75 -2.95
N TYR A 329 -28.31 1.99 -2.97
CA TYR A 329 -28.66 2.69 -1.75
C TYR A 329 -29.94 2.13 -1.15
N LYS A 330 -29.92 1.89 0.16
CA LYS A 330 -31.12 1.53 0.95
C LYS A 330 -31.28 2.52 2.09
N LYS A 331 -32.46 3.15 2.17
CA LYS A 331 -32.83 4.06 3.27
C LYS A 331 -32.83 3.32 4.61
N GLY A 332 -32.42 3.97 5.66
CA GLY A 332 -32.42 3.42 7.03
C GLY A 332 -31.13 2.70 7.44
N LEU A 333 -30.29 2.30 6.51
CA LEU A 333 -29.02 1.64 6.82
C LEU A 333 -27.94 2.63 7.26
N VAL A 334 -27.02 2.14 8.11
CA VAL A 334 -25.83 2.88 8.56
C VAL A 334 -24.62 2.41 7.76
N TYR A 335 -24.18 3.24 6.85
CA TYR A 335 -23.04 2.91 6.00
C TYR A 335 -21.71 3.23 6.68
N LYS A 336 -20.78 2.28 6.63
CA LYS A 336 -19.41 2.41 7.17
C LYS A 336 -18.39 2.72 6.11
N LYS A 337 -18.59 2.22 4.88
CA LYS A 337 -17.61 2.38 3.79
C LYS A 337 -18.32 2.52 2.45
N ALA A 338 -17.79 3.41 1.62
CA ALA A 338 -18.12 3.51 0.21
C ALA A 338 -16.84 3.49 -0.66
N GLY A 339 -16.99 3.11 -1.94
CA GLY A 339 -15.88 3.18 -2.87
C GLY A 339 -16.33 3.14 -4.32
N VAL A 340 -15.44 3.65 -5.17
CA VAL A 340 -15.54 3.62 -6.62
C VAL A 340 -14.34 2.85 -7.17
N ILE A 341 -14.59 1.94 -8.09
CA ILE A 341 -13.58 1.20 -8.84
C ILE A 341 -13.81 1.51 -10.32
N VAL A 342 -12.77 1.92 -11.02
CA VAL A 342 -12.78 2.01 -12.48
C VAL A 342 -11.94 0.87 -13.03
N SER A 343 -12.47 0.17 -14.03
CA SER A 343 -11.86 -1.03 -14.61
C SER A 343 -12.00 -1.05 -16.14
N ASP A 344 -11.54 -2.11 -16.77
CA ASP A 344 -11.43 -2.25 -18.21
C ASP A 344 -10.67 -1.03 -18.78
N ILE A 345 -9.45 -0.86 -18.23
CA ILE A 345 -8.58 0.29 -18.51
C ILE A 345 -7.86 0.08 -19.83
N VAL A 346 -7.96 1.08 -20.72
CA VAL A 346 -7.28 1.14 -21.99
C VAL A 346 -6.41 2.39 -22.09
N PRO A 347 -5.32 2.37 -22.88
CA PRO A 347 -4.55 3.58 -23.17
C PRO A 347 -5.43 4.66 -23.82
N GLN A 348 -5.23 5.93 -23.48
CA GLN A 348 -6.04 7.04 -24.01
C GLN A 348 -5.98 7.16 -25.54
N ASN A 349 -4.85 6.80 -26.14
CA ASN A 349 -4.66 6.82 -27.61
C ASN A 349 -5.25 5.60 -28.34
N GLN A 350 -5.85 4.65 -27.60
CA GLN A 350 -6.48 3.45 -28.16
C GLN A 350 -8.00 3.44 -27.93
N VAL A 351 -8.58 4.57 -27.51
CA VAL A 351 -10.02 4.68 -27.29
C VAL A 351 -10.72 4.78 -28.64
N GLN A 352 -11.60 3.83 -28.91
CA GLN A 352 -12.49 3.88 -30.05
C GLN A 352 -13.68 4.79 -29.76
N LEU A 353 -13.87 5.79 -30.60
CA LEU A 353 -15.03 6.69 -30.52
C LEU A 353 -16.27 6.05 -31.17
N SER A 354 -17.44 6.53 -30.78
CA SER A 354 -18.73 6.16 -31.39
C SER A 354 -19.18 7.25 -32.34
N LEU A 355 -19.81 6.86 -33.43
CA LEU A 355 -20.46 7.80 -34.36
C LEU A 355 -21.62 8.58 -33.70
N PHE A 356 -22.18 8.05 -32.63
CA PHE A 356 -23.27 8.66 -31.86
C PHE A 356 -22.78 9.45 -30.63
N ASP A 357 -21.47 9.72 -30.54
CA ASP A 357 -20.91 10.50 -29.42
C ASP A 357 -21.19 11.99 -29.62
N ALA A 358 -22.12 12.52 -28.84
CA ALA A 358 -22.45 13.94 -28.83
C ALA A 358 -21.51 14.82 -28.00
N VAL A 359 -20.47 14.22 -27.37
CA VAL A 359 -19.57 14.96 -26.50
C VAL A 359 -18.35 15.46 -27.28
N ASP A 360 -18.09 16.76 -27.24
CA ASP A 360 -16.84 17.33 -27.74
C ASP A 360 -15.66 16.86 -26.83
N ARG A 361 -15.03 15.78 -27.24
CA ARG A 361 -13.92 15.13 -26.50
C ARG A 361 -12.70 16.04 -26.37
N SER A 362 -12.42 16.88 -27.35
CA SER A 362 -11.28 17.80 -27.33
C SER A 362 -11.47 18.90 -26.29
N LYS A 363 -12.63 19.53 -26.29
CA LYS A 363 -13.02 20.54 -25.29
C LYS A 363 -13.04 19.97 -23.88
N ARG A 364 -13.56 18.74 -23.69
CA ARG A 364 -13.58 18.05 -22.40
C ARG A 364 -12.18 17.72 -21.90
N LYS A 365 -11.30 17.23 -22.75
CA LYS A 365 -9.90 16.96 -22.40
C LYS A 365 -9.19 18.23 -21.96
N TRP A 366 -9.37 19.33 -22.69
CA TRP A 366 -8.80 20.62 -22.31
C TRP A 366 -9.33 21.10 -20.95
N LEU A 367 -10.64 21.05 -20.73
CA LEU A 367 -11.27 21.43 -19.45
C LEU A 367 -10.69 20.62 -18.28
N MET A 368 -10.62 19.29 -18.41
CA MET A 368 -10.08 18.44 -17.36
C MET A 368 -8.60 18.72 -17.08
N SER A 369 -7.79 18.98 -18.11
CA SER A 369 -6.39 19.38 -17.98
C SER A 369 -6.24 20.70 -17.23
N SER A 370 -7.08 21.69 -17.54
CA SER A 370 -7.09 22.98 -16.85
C SER A 370 -7.44 22.83 -15.36
N VAL A 371 -8.48 22.06 -15.04
CA VAL A 371 -8.86 21.75 -13.66
C VAL A 371 -7.73 21.05 -12.91
N ASP A 372 -7.10 20.05 -13.53
CA ASP A 372 -5.97 19.33 -12.91
C ASP A 372 -4.76 20.25 -12.68
N THR A 373 -4.47 21.15 -13.62
CA THR A 373 -3.39 22.15 -13.50
C THR A 373 -3.63 23.10 -12.33
N ILE A 374 -4.85 23.65 -12.21
CA ILE A 374 -5.23 24.53 -11.10
C ILE A 374 -5.08 23.79 -9.77
N ASN A 375 -5.64 22.58 -9.68
CA ASN A 375 -5.58 21.78 -8.45
C ASN A 375 -4.17 21.33 -8.08
N THR A 376 -3.27 21.18 -9.04
CA THR A 376 -1.86 20.86 -8.79
C THR A 376 -1.08 22.09 -8.29
N ARG A 377 -1.30 23.26 -8.92
CA ARG A 377 -0.57 24.50 -8.58
C ARG A 377 -1.09 25.17 -7.32
N MET A 378 -2.40 25.24 -7.16
CA MET A 378 -3.05 26.03 -6.09
C MET A 378 -3.50 25.17 -4.89
N GLY A 379 -3.33 23.85 -4.99
CA GLY A 379 -3.70 22.92 -3.93
C GLY A 379 -4.92 22.06 -4.30
N LYS A 380 -4.96 20.87 -3.69
CA LYS A 380 -5.97 19.86 -3.97
C LYS A 380 -7.40 20.36 -3.76
N ASP A 381 -8.28 20.03 -4.73
CA ASP A 381 -9.72 20.32 -4.69
C ASP A 381 -10.08 21.81 -4.65
N LYS A 382 -9.22 22.72 -5.14
CA LYS A 382 -9.57 24.14 -5.30
C LYS A 382 -10.68 24.34 -6.32
N VAL A 383 -10.60 23.64 -7.46
CA VAL A 383 -11.71 23.51 -8.42
C VAL A 383 -12.27 22.10 -8.32
N ARG A 384 -13.58 21.99 -8.11
CA ARG A 384 -14.28 20.71 -7.96
C ARG A 384 -15.71 20.77 -8.49
N LEU A 385 -16.29 19.60 -8.73
CA LEU A 385 -17.68 19.50 -9.11
C LEU A 385 -18.59 19.80 -7.91
N ALA A 386 -19.64 20.59 -8.09
CA ALA A 386 -20.57 20.98 -7.02
C ALA A 386 -21.16 19.76 -6.27
N VAL A 387 -21.40 18.65 -6.98
CA VAL A 387 -21.93 17.40 -6.40
C VAL A 387 -21.02 16.76 -5.36
N GLN A 388 -19.76 17.18 -5.24
CA GLN A 388 -18.83 16.69 -4.19
C GLN A 388 -19.08 17.35 -2.83
N GLY A 389 -19.96 18.33 -2.73
CA GLY A 389 -20.25 19.06 -1.52
C GLY A 389 -19.10 19.94 -1.01
N PHE A 390 -19.40 20.79 -0.03
CA PHE A 390 -18.42 21.73 0.56
C PHE A 390 -17.95 21.27 1.94
N ASP A 391 -18.86 20.91 2.85
CA ASP A 391 -18.55 20.57 4.24
C ASP A 391 -17.85 19.22 4.41
N ARG A 392 -18.15 18.29 3.53
CA ARG A 392 -17.53 16.95 3.48
C ARG A 392 -17.41 16.29 4.86
N LYS A 393 -18.49 16.30 5.64
CA LYS A 393 -18.57 15.70 6.99
C LYS A 393 -18.15 14.22 7.03
N TRP A 394 -18.29 13.51 5.90
CA TRP A 394 -17.89 12.12 5.69
C TRP A 394 -16.37 11.89 5.64
N ARG A 395 -15.53 12.93 5.73
CA ARG A 395 -14.06 12.78 5.72
C ARG A 395 -13.58 11.88 6.83
N LEU A 396 -12.41 11.26 6.59
CA LEU A 396 -11.74 10.49 7.63
C LEU A 396 -11.25 11.38 8.77
N LYS A 397 -11.20 10.76 9.95
CA LYS A 397 -10.52 11.33 11.10
C LYS A 397 -9.01 11.12 10.97
N GLN A 398 -8.24 12.14 11.34
CA GLN A 398 -6.77 12.15 11.43
C GLN A 398 -6.39 13.14 12.54
N GLU A 399 -6.62 12.72 13.80
CA GLU A 399 -6.51 13.61 14.97
C GLU A 399 -5.04 13.79 15.42
N HIS A 400 -4.14 12.89 14.97
CA HIS A 400 -2.73 12.87 15.32
C HIS A 400 -1.81 13.00 14.09
N LEU A 401 -2.25 13.78 13.09
CA LEU A 401 -1.50 13.96 11.85
C LEU A 401 -0.27 14.84 12.11
N SER A 402 0.91 14.33 11.77
CA SER A 402 2.15 15.12 11.77
C SER A 402 2.17 16.13 10.62
N PRO A 403 2.96 17.20 10.71
CA PRO A 403 3.18 18.11 9.59
C PRO A 403 3.74 17.41 8.35
N CYS A 404 3.42 17.94 7.16
CA CYS A 404 3.97 17.43 5.89
C CYS A 404 5.34 18.07 5.62
N TYR A 405 6.31 17.81 6.46
CA TYR A 405 7.64 18.46 6.52
C TYR A 405 8.37 18.60 5.18
N THR A 406 8.09 17.73 4.20
CA THR A 406 8.80 17.73 2.91
C THR A 406 7.92 18.05 1.71
N THR A 407 6.60 18.12 1.88
CA THR A 407 5.63 18.25 0.78
C THR A 407 4.71 19.45 0.90
N ARG A 408 4.84 20.24 1.97
CA ARG A 408 4.07 21.48 2.18
C ARG A 408 4.97 22.58 2.75
N PHE A 409 5.06 23.73 2.09
CA PHE A 409 5.92 24.85 2.51
C PHE A 409 5.59 25.39 3.90
N SER A 410 4.30 25.47 4.24
CA SER A 410 3.87 25.93 5.57
C SER A 410 4.27 25.00 6.73
N ASP A 411 4.66 23.77 6.43
CA ASP A 411 4.98 22.74 7.41
C ASP A 411 6.50 22.47 7.50
N LEU A 412 7.33 23.27 6.80
CA LEU A 412 8.78 23.20 6.91
C LEU A 412 9.25 23.53 8.32
N LEU A 413 10.29 22.83 8.78
CA LEU A 413 10.93 23.17 10.05
C LEU A 413 11.57 24.55 9.96
N THR A 414 11.23 25.41 10.89
CA THR A 414 11.87 26.73 11.07
C THR A 414 12.99 26.60 12.07
N VAL A 415 14.15 27.16 11.73
CA VAL A 415 15.27 27.31 12.66
C VAL A 415 15.20 28.72 13.22
N SER A 416 15.02 28.85 14.54
CA SER A 416 15.24 30.11 15.24
C SER A 416 16.74 30.23 15.53
N LEU A 417 17.35 31.27 15.04
CA LEU A 417 18.73 31.65 15.33
C LEU A 417 18.81 32.25 16.74
#